data_1d8c780279f754cebd21eac5a39d0527
#
_entry.id   1d8c780279f754cebd21eac5a39d0527
#
_cell.length_a   1.000
_cell.length_b   1.000
_cell.length_c   1.000
_cell.angle_alpha   90.00
_cell.angle_beta   90.00
_cell.angle_gamma   90.00
#
_symmetry.space_group_name_H-M   'P 1'
#
loop_
_entity.id
_entity.type
_entity.pdbx_description
1 polymer ?
#
loop_
_entity_poly.entity_id
_entity_poly.type
_entity_poly.pdbx_seq_one_letter_code
_entity_poly.pdbx_strand_id
1 'polypeptide(L)'
;SLNSLRDQNNKFSVFDLYYSEGAFITKEDLKSTFVLFKSPVELPVFVLDKENFKTAFYQLAGFNDINFDEHPDFSKRFHLSGNDNQAIRKLFSSEIIYFFESHPFFHIESNGKKILIKGKNRLSSLQEVKIMLTFAHDLANRLEKEKKN
;
A
#
# COMPACT_ATOMS: atom_id res chain seq x y z
N SER A 1 4.29 17.45 -13.38
CA SER A 1 5.64 17.75 -12.89
C SER A 1 5.96 16.88 -11.70
N LEU A 2 7.13 16.29 -11.73
CA LEU A 2 7.63 15.47 -10.64
C LEU A 2 8.33 16.37 -9.61
N ASN A 3 7.58 16.76 -8.57
CA ASN A 3 8.22 17.30 -7.37
C ASN A 3 8.59 16.11 -6.49
N SER A 4 9.84 15.69 -6.54
CA SER A 4 10.32 14.61 -5.68
C SER A 4 11.15 15.18 -4.54
N LEU A 5 10.69 14.90 -3.31
CA LEU A 5 11.51 15.08 -2.12
C LEU A 5 12.13 13.73 -1.79
N ARG A 6 13.43 13.67 -1.67
CA ARG A 6 14.14 12.48 -1.19
C ARG A 6 14.60 12.73 0.24
N ASP A 7 14.49 11.72 1.07
CA ASP A 7 15.08 11.80 2.40
C ASP A 7 16.61 11.73 2.29
N GLN A 8 17.30 12.06 3.38
CA GLN A 8 18.77 12.16 3.42
C GLN A 8 19.49 10.88 3.04
N ASN A 9 18.80 9.73 3.06
CA ASN A 9 19.36 8.42 2.76
C ASN A 9 18.87 7.83 1.42
N ASN A 10 18.20 8.63 0.60
CA ASN A 10 17.57 8.18 -0.67
C ASN A 10 16.63 6.98 -0.52
N LYS A 11 16.12 6.74 0.69
CA LYS A 11 15.33 5.56 1.01
C LYS A 11 13.85 5.74 0.67
N PHE A 12 13.33 6.95 0.82
CA PHE A 12 11.93 7.30 0.58
C PHE A 12 11.85 8.39 -0.48
N SER A 13 10.92 8.22 -1.42
CA SER A 13 10.63 9.22 -2.46
C SER A 13 9.19 9.66 -2.32
N VAL A 14 8.97 10.97 -2.37
CA VAL A 14 7.63 11.56 -2.42
C VAL A 14 7.44 12.21 -3.77
N PHE A 15 6.32 11.95 -4.43
CA PHE A 15 6.04 12.54 -5.73
C PHE A 15 4.54 12.69 -5.96
N ASP A 16 4.20 13.65 -6.80
CA ASP A 16 2.83 13.84 -7.27
C ASP A 16 2.68 13.20 -8.64
N LEU A 17 1.56 12.55 -8.87
CA LEU A 17 1.27 11.89 -10.14
C LEU A 17 -0.14 12.25 -10.59
N TYR A 18 -0.24 12.58 -11.88
CA TYR A 18 -1.49 12.77 -12.57
C TYR A 18 -1.75 11.54 -13.43
N TYR A 19 -2.90 10.91 -13.27
CA TYR A 19 -3.21 9.66 -13.95
C TYR A 19 -4.70 9.58 -14.27
N SER A 20 -5.07 8.66 -15.16
CA SER A 20 -6.45 8.41 -15.52
C SER A 20 -6.89 7.07 -15.01
N GLU A 21 -8.01 7.03 -14.31
CA GLU A 21 -8.71 5.83 -13.89
C GLU A 21 -10.09 5.80 -14.55
N GLY A 22 -10.52 4.63 -14.98
CA GLY A 22 -11.87 4.42 -15.47
C GLY A 22 -11.92 3.53 -16.69
N ALA A 23 -13.03 2.80 -16.83
CA ALA A 23 -13.32 1.99 -17.99
C ALA A 23 -14.19 2.80 -18.95
N PHE A 24 -13.88 2.75 -20.19
CA PHE A 24 -14.57 3.10 -21.44
C PHE A 24 -15.62 4.25 -21.46
N ILE A 25 -16.40 4.51 -20.41
CA ILE A 25 -17.52 5.45 -20.44
C ILE A 25 -17.28 6.71 -19.60
N THR A 26 -16.60 6.60 -18.48
CA THR A 26 -16.21 7.75 -17.65
C THR A 26 -14.76 7.63 -17.27
N LYS A 27 -13.94 8.44 -17.93
CA LYS A 27 -12.52 8.55 -17.61
C LYS A 27 -12.35 9.71 -16.66
N GLU A 28 -11.96 9.42 -15.42
CA GLU A 28 -11.66 10.46 -14.45
C GLU A 28 -10.14 10.73 -14.45
N ASP A 29 -9.78 11.99 -14.60
CA ASP A 29 -8.41 12.43 -14.42
C ASP A 29 -8.16 12.64 -12.93
N LEU A 30 -7.29 11.81 -12.36
CA LEU A 30 -6.98 11.83 -10.96
C LEU A 30 -5.57 12.37 -10.73
N LYS A 31 -5.37 12.92 -9.57
CA LYS A 31 -4.05 13.33 -9.09
C LYS A 31 -3.90 12.88 -7.64
N SER A 32 -2.72 12.41 -7.30
CA SER A 32 -2.43 11.96 -5.95
C SER A 32 -0.96 12.17 -5.62
N THR A 33 -0.68 12.28 -4.33
CA THR A 33 0.67 12.25 -3.81
C THR A 33 1.00 10.83 -3.36
N PHE A 34 2.19 10.37 -3.70
CA PHE A 34 2.66 9.02 -3.41
C PHE A 34 3.95 9.06 -2.60
N VAL A 35 4.14 8.04 -1.78
CA VAL A 35 5.42 7.73 -1.16
C VAL A 35 5.86 6.37 -1.67
N LEU A 36 7.09 6.26 -2.13
CA LEU A 36 7.68 5.03 -2.64
C LEU A 36 8.96 4.74 -1.84
N PHE A 37 9.12 3.50 -1.40
CA PHE A 37 10.36 3.08 -0.75
C PHE A 37 10.68 1.63 -1.06
N LYS A 38 11.98 1.30 -0.98
CA LYS A 38 12.45 -0.07 -1.13
C LYS A 38 12.21 -0.84 0.16
N SER A 39 11.57 -2.00 0.06
CA SER A 39 11.38 -2.87 1.22
C SER A 39 12.71 -3.44 1.71
N PRO A 40 12.91 -3.52 3.03
CA PRO A 40 14.10 -4.18 3.59
C PRO A 40 14.08 -5.70 3.43
N VAL A 41 12.93 -6.28 3.08
CA VAL A 41 12.77 -7.72 2.85
C VAL A 41 12.05 -7.94 1.52
N GLU A 42 12.23 -9.11 0.93
CA GLU A 42 11.41 -9.50 -0.21
C GLU A 42 9.96 -9.70 0.21
N LEU A 43 9.04 -9.24 -0.63
CA LEU A 43 7.62 -9.27 -0.37
C LEU A 43 6.88 -10.02 -1.48
N PRO A 44 5.73 -10.60 -1.19
CA PRO A 44 4.80 -10.96 -2.27
C PRO A 44 4.26 -9.70 -2.94
N VAL A 45 3.77 -9.85 -4.16
CA VAL A 45 3.01 -8.80 -4.85
C VAL A 45 1.61 -8.77 -4.27
N PHE A 46 1.19 -7.61 -3.76
CA PHE A 46 -0.14 -7.45 -3.19
C PHE A 46 -0.64 -6.01 -3.31
N VAL A 47 -1.94 -5.86 -3.14
CA VAL A 47 -2.63 -4.58 -2.99
C VAL A 47 -3.45 -4.62 -1.71
N LEU A 48 -3.32 -3.59 -0.88
CA LEU A 48 -4.11 -3.40 0.33
C LEU A 48 -4.87 -2.09 0.21
N ASP A 49 -6.20 -2.16 0.26
CA ASP A 49 -7.08 -1.01 0.13
C ASP A 49 -8.28 -1.15 1.07
N LYS A 50 -9.25 -0.27 0.94
CA LYS A 50 -10.49 -0.31 1.71
C LYS A 50 -11.35 -1.50 1.31
N GLU A 51 -12.13 -2.01 2.26
CA GLU A 51 -13.19 -2.95 1.94
C GLU A 51 -14.10 -2.34 0.88
N ASN A 52 -14.55 -3.14 -0.06
CA ASN A 52 -15.37 -2.77 -1.22
C ASN A 52 -14.61 -2.11 -2.38
N PHE A 53 -13.29 -1.95 -2.31
CA PHE A 53 -12.53 -1.54 -3.47
C PHE A 53 -12.34 -2.74 -4.40
N LYS A 54 -13.25 -2.89 -5.34
CA LYS A 54 -13.19 -3.95 -6.36
C LYS A 54 -12.95 -3.33 -7.72
N THR A 55 -11.75 -3.43 -8.22
CA THR A 55 -11.50 -3.09 -9.61
C THR A 55 -11.43 -4.37 -10.44
N ALA A 56 -12.09 -4.35 -11.57
CA ALA A 56 -12.01 -5.45 -12.56
C ALA A 56 -10.56 -5.74 -12.96
N PHE A 57 -9.70 -4.73 -12.87
CA PHE A 57 -8.28 -4.85 -13.18
C PHE A 57 -7.58 -5.90 -12.33
N TYR A 58 -7.81 -5.89 -11.02
CA TYR A 58 -7.16 -6.85 -10.12
C TYR A 58 -7.66 -8.28 -10.33
N GLN A 59 -8.93 -8.43 -10.66
CA GLN A 59 -9.49 -9.73 -11.01
C GLN A 59 -8.90 -10.28 -12.30
N LEU A 60 -8.71 -9.40 -13.30
CA LEU A 60 -8.08 -9.78 -14.58
C LEU A 60 -6.60 -10.13 -14.42
N ALA A 61 -5.91 -9.54 -13.46
CA ALA A 61 -4.51 -9.82 -13.17
C ALA A 61 -4.27 -11.13 -12.38
N GLY A 62 -5.34 -11.89 -12.11
CA GLY A 62 -5.25 -13.13 -11.32
C GLY A 62 -5.11 -12.89 -9.83
N PHE A 63 -5.44 -11.69 -9.36
CA PHE A 63 -5.44 -11.37 -7.94
C PHE A 63 -6.72 -11.89 -7.29
N ASN A 64 -6.55 -12.59 -6.17
CA ASN A 64 -7.66 -13.10 -5.36
C ASN A 64 -7.75 -12.34 -4.05
N ASP A 65 -8.97 -12.18 -3.56
CA ASP A 65 -9.21 -11.63 -2.23
C ASP A 65 -8.67 -12.58 -1.17
N ILE A 66 -7.98 -12.03 -0.20
CA ILE A 66 -7.39 -12.80 0.89
C ILE A 66 -8.02 -12.35 2.20
N ASN A 67 -8.71 -13.26 2.86
CA ASN A 67 -9.40 -13.03 4.12
C ASN A 67 -8.75 -13.84 5.24
N PHE A 68 -8.82 -13.30 6.45
CA PHE A 68 -8.26 -13.93 7.64
C PHE A 68 -9.40 -14.22 8.63
N ASP A 69 -9.75 -15.48 8.80
CA ASP A 69 -10.81 -15.90 9.72
C ASP A 69 -10.49 -15.56 11.17
N GLU A 70 -9.20 -15.55 11.52
CA GLU A 70 -8.72 -15.21 12.86
C GLU A 70 -8.70 -13.71 13.11
N HIS A 71 -8.86 -12.88 12.07
CA HIS A 71 -8.84 -11.42 12.14
C HIS A 71 -10.02 -10.84 11.37
N PRO A 72 -11.27 -11.08 11.85
CA PRO A 72 -12.45 -10.65 11.10
C PRO A 72 -12.57 -9.14 10.97
N ASP A 73 -12.10 -8.37 11.95
CA ASP A 73 -12.15 -6.91 11.88
C ASP A 73 -11.22 -6.37 10.80
N PHE A 74 -10.04 -6.95 10.66
CA PHE A 74 -9.12 -6.60 9.58
C PHE A 74 -9.77 -6.90 8.23
N SER A 75 -10.32 -8.09 8.06
CA SER A 75 -10.93 -8.52 6.79
C SER A 75 -12.17 -7.71 6.41
N LYS A 76 -12.85 -7.11 7.39
CA LYS A 76 -13.97 -6.19 7.15
C LYS A 76 -13.54 -4.79 6.75
N ARG A 77 -12.41 -4.33 7.27
CA ARG A 77 -11.91 -2.96 7.05
C ARG A 77 -11.00 -2.83 5.85
N PHE A 78 -10.28 -3.90 5.53
CA PHE A 78 -9.24 -3.89 4.50
C PHE A 78 -9.55 -4.93 3.43
N HIS A 79 -9.32 -4.54 2.19
CA HIS A 79 -9.34 -5.45 1.05
C HIS A 79 -7.89 -5.77 0.68
N LEU A 80 -7.47 -6.99 0.93
CA LEU A 80 -6.14 -7.48 0.59
C LEU A 80 -6.27 -8.46 -0.58
N SER A 81 -5.48 -8.22 -1.63
CA SER A 81 -5.50 -9.06 -2.82
C SER A 81 -4.09 -9.30 -3.35
N GLY A 82 -3.91 -10.43 -3.97
CA GLY A 82 -2.66 -10.82 -4.61
C GLY A 82 -2.79 -12.19 -5.25
N ASN A 83 -1.69 -12.65 -5.86
CA ASN A 83 -1.70 -13.92 -6.60
C ASN A 83 -1.00 -15.07 -5.87
N ASP A 84 -0.21 -14.78 -4.84
CA ASP A 84 0.47 -15.80 -4.04
C ASP A 84 -0.12 -15.82 -2.62
N ASN A 85 -1.19 -16.58 -2.46
CA ASN A 85 -1.93 -16.68 -1.21
C ASN A 85 -1.05 -17.12 -0.04
N GLN A 86 -0.18 -18.09 -0.26
CA GLN A 86 0.71 -18.64 0.77
C GLN A 86 1.73 -17.58 1.26
N ALA A 87 2.40 -16.91 0.33
CA ALA A 87 3.38 -15.88 0.67
C ALA A 87 2.72 -14.69 1.36
N ILE A 88 1.53 -14.29 0.92
CA ILE A 88 0.79 -13.19 1.53
C ILE A 88 0.36 -13.54 2.95
N ARG A 89 -0.18 -14.74 3.17
CA ARG A 89 -0.56 -15.19 4.51
C ARG A 89 0.63 -15.31 5.45
N LYS A 90 1.79 -15.67 4.94
CA LYS A 90 3.02 -15.73 5.72
C LYS A 90 3.47 -14.32 6.14
N LEU A 91 3.41 -13.34 5.23
CA LEU A 91 3.77 -11.95 5.54
C LEU A 91 2.79 -11.32 6.53
N PHE A 92 1.48 -11.53 6.32
CA PHE A 92 0.44 -10.91 7.14
C PHE A 92 0.19 -11.73 8.40
N SER A 93 1.23 -11.82 9.23
CA SER A 93 1.16 -12.34 10.59
C SER A 93 0.25 -11.45 11.46
N SER A 94 -0.06 -11.92 12.66
CA SER A 94 -0.85 -11.12 13.60
C SER A 94 -0.21 -9.76 13.90
N GLU A 95 1.12 -9.70 13.96
CA GLU A 95 1.85 -8.44 14.20
C GLU A 95 1.70 -7.47 13.02
N ILE A 96 1.79 -7.96 11.79
CA ILE A 96 1.62 -7.12 10.60
C ILE A 96 0.16 -6.65 10.49
N ILE A 97 -0.80 -7.51 10.72
CA ILE A 97 -2.22 -7.15 10.73
C ILE A 97 -2.48 -6.08 11.78
N TYR A 98 -1.97 -6.28 12.99
CA TYR A 98 -2.10 -5.31 14.07
C TYR A 98 -1.48 -3.95 13.72
N PHE A 99 -0.32 -3.97 13.03
CA PHE A 99 0.30 -2.74 12.54
C PHE A 99 -0.68 -1.93 11.69
N PHE A 100 -1.30 -2.56 10.69
CA PHE A 100 -2.24 -1.86 9.81
C PHE A 100 -3.50 -1.39 10.55
N GLU A 101 -4.00 -2.18 11.49
CA GLU A 101 -5.15 -1.80 12.30
C GLU A 101 -4.88 -0.59 13.21
N SER A 102 -3.64 -0.40 13.65
CA SER A 102 -3.26 0.63 14.62
C SER A 102 -2.67 1.89 13.98
N HIS A 103 -2.55 1.94 12.66
CA HIS A 103 -2.00 3.09 11.93
C HIS A 103 -3.06 3.71 11.01
N PRO A 104 -2.84 4.96 10.55
CA PRO A 104 -3.73 5.54 9.56
C PRO A 104 -3.83 4.68 8.30
N PHE A 105 -4.99 4.68 7.67
CA PHE A 105 -5.22 3.92 6.45
C PHE A 105 -4.60 4.63 5.25
N PHE A 106 -3.92 3.84 4.41
CA PHE A 106 -3.47 4.25 3.08
C PHE A 106 -3.66 3.10 2.10
N HIS A 107 -3.90 3.42 0.85
CA HIS A 107 -3.79 2.45 -0.24
C HIS A 107 -2.33 2.06 -0.40
N ILE A 108 -2.03 0.77 -0.43
CA ILE A 108 -0.67 0.24 -0.47
C ILE A 108 -0.55 -0.79 -1.57
N GLU A 109 0.51 -0.68 -2.36
CA GLU A 109 0.84 -1.68 -3.37
C GLU A 109 2.28 -2.15 -3.18
N SER A 110 2.49 -3.45 -3.32
CA SER A 110 3.82 -4.07 -3.33
C SER A 110 4.09 -4.69 -4.69
N ASN A 111 5.26 -4.39 -5.25
CA ASN A 111 5.73 -5.08 -6.46
C ASN A 111 6.74 -6.19 -6.14
N GLY A 112 6.89 -6.56 -4.87
CA GLY A 112 7.85 -7.55 -4.39
C GLY A 112 9.10 -6.93 -3.77
N LYS A 113 9.55 -5.79 -4.28
CA LYS A 113 10.78 -5.11 -3.82
C LYS A 113 10.51 -3.73 -3.26
N LYS A 114 9.50 -3.04 -3.78
CA LYS A 114 9.15 -1.68 -3.40
C LYS A 114 7.71 -1.62 -2.93
N ILE A 115 7.46 -0.67 -2.04
CA ILE A 115 6.12 -0.37 -1.55
C ILE A 115 5.75 1.03 -2.01
N LEU A 116 4.57 1.13 -2.60
CA LEU A 116 3.94 2.38 -3.00
C LEU A 116 2.79 2.67 -2.02
N ILE A 117 2.80 3.86 -1.46
CA ILE A 117 1.75 4.36 -0.58
C ILE A 117 1.06 5.51 -1.31
N LYS A 118 -0.25 5.44 -1.43
CA LYS A 118 -1.05 6.46 -2.10
C LYS A 118 -1.81 7.28 -1.08
N GLY A 119 -1.75 8.60 -1.22
CA GLY A 119 -2.57 9.52 -0.46
C GLY A 119 -4.00 9.58 -1.00
N LYS A 120 -4.68 10.70 -0.74
CA LYS A 120 -6.04 10.93 -1.23
C LYS A 120 -6.07 11.15 -2.73
N ASN A 121 -7.27 11.18 -3.32
CA ASN A 121 -7.46 11.48 -4.76
C ASN A 121 -7.34 12.99 -5.03
N ARG A 122 -6.38 13.62 -4.42
CA ARG A 122 -5.94 15.02 -4.61
C ARG A 122 -4.50 15.13 -4.12
N LEU A 123 -3.85 16.21 -4.47
CA LEU A 123 -2.49 16.46 -3.95
C LEU A 123 -2.54 16.63 -2.44
N SER A 124 -1.60 16.00 -1.75
CA SER A 124 -1.52 16.03 -0.30
C SER A 124 -0.88 17.32 0.19
N SER A 125 -1.39 17.84 1.31
CA SER A 125 -0.77 18.96 2.01
C SER A 125 0.56 18.53 2.63
N LEU A 126 1.37 19.50 3.05
CA LEU A 126 2.63 19.21 3.74
C LEU A 126 2.40 18.35 5.00
N GLN A 127 1.35 18.64 5.76
CA GLN A 127 1.00 17.88 6.96
C GLN A 127 0.63 16.44 6.60
N GLU A 128 -0.13 16.25 5.54
CA GLU A 128 -0.51 14.91 5.06
C GLU A 128 0.71 14.13 4.58
N VAL A 129 1.65 14.79 3.88
CA VAL A 129 2.91 14.16 3.45
C VAL A 129 3.73 13.71 4.67
N LYS A 130 3.80 14.52 5.73
CA LYS A 130 4.49 14.14 6.97
C LYS A 130 3.89 12.89 7.59
N ILE A 131 2.56 12.79 7.62
CA ILE A 131 1.86 11.61 8.13
C ILE A 131 2.17 10.38 7.26
N MET A 132 2.17 10.53 5.94
CA MET A 132 2.51 9.45 5.02
C MET A 132 3.95 8.98 5.21
N LEU A 133 4.89 9.90 5.36
CA LEU A 133 6.31 9.57 5.59
C LEU A 133 6.50 8.86 6.93
N THR A 134 5.86 9.33 7.97
CA THR A 134 5.90 8.67 9.29
C THR A 134 5.37 7.24 9.18
N PHE A 135 4.24 7.06 8.51
CA PHE A 135 3.68 5.72 8.25
C PHE A 135 4.66 4.85 7.46
N ALA A 136 5.27 5.40 6.41
CA ALA A 136 6.23 4.66 5.58
C ALA A 136 7.45 4.22 6.39
N HIS A 137 8.00 5.09 7.23
CA HIS A 137 9.10 4.75 8.13
C HIS A 137 8.71 3.66 9.13
N ASP A 138 7.53 3.78 9.73
CA ASP A 138 7.02 2.79 10.69
C ASP A 138 6.84 1.43 10.01
N LEU A 139 6.29 1.41 8.79
CA LEU A 139 6.11 0.19 8.02
C LEU A 139 7.46 -0.45 7.66
N ALA A 140 8.42 0.36 7.20
CA ALA A 140 9.76 -0.13 6.89
C ALA A 140 10.43 -0.74 8.12
N ASN A 141 10.31 -0.09 9.28
CA ASN A 141 10.85 -0.61 10.54
C ASN A 141 10.17 -1.91 10.96
N ARG A 142 8.86 -2.01 10.76
CA ARG A 142 8.12 -3.25 11.05
C ARG A 142 8.58 -4.38 10.13
N LEU A 143 8.75 -4.11 8.85
CA LEU A 143 9.24 -5.10 7.88
C LEU A 143 10.69 -5.51 8.17
N GLU A 144 11.52 -4.60 8.63
CA GLU A 144 12.91 -4.92 9.02
C GLU A 144 12.96 -6.00 10.11
N LYS A 145 11.99 -6.02 11.02
CA LYS A 145 11.89 -7.03 12.06
C LYS A 145 11.58 -8.42 11.50
N GLU A 146 10.99 -8.51 10.33
CA GLU A 146 10.72 -9.80 9.68
C GLU A 146 12.00 -10.51 9.24
N LYS A 147 13.11 -9.80 9.03
CA LYS A 147 14.43 -10.41 8.74
C LYS A 147 14.96 -11.30 9.86
N LYS A 148 14.51 -11.05 11.10
CA LYS A 148 15.04 -11.70 12.29
C LYS A 148 14.27 -12.96 12.69
N ASN A 149 13.24 -13.28 11.93
CA ASN A 149 12.37 -14.42 12.22
C ASN A 149 12.63 -15.58 11.25
#